data_413402855d90303252dddc4f6f5b40ef
#
_entry.id   413402855d90303252dddc4f6f5b40ef
#
_cell.length_a   1.000
_cell.length_b   1.000
_cell.length_c   1.000
_cell.angle_alpha   90.00
_cell.angle_beta   90.00
_cell.angle_gamma   90.00
#
_symmetry.space_group_name_H-M   'P 1'
#
loop_
_entity.id
_entity.type
_entity.pdbx_description
1 polymer ?
#
loop_
_entity_poly.entity_id
_entity_poly.type
_entity_poly.pdbx_seq_one_letter_code
_entity_poly.pdbx_strand_id
1 'polypeptide(L)'
;GILKSYVYFDGTFNEGLGKASVSLDCVNNVIFYIQDDKICKVDLEGNITVLNHVPDGRMTAFTHASADGKRLCVPMTDGRCLDFDPETEGSGLDKRPVYNIDGRVQEENLNSYLCVYDTETGELLFEKTVPKCWITHVQFNPANPEIIMYNHEWPSFSCGIRRIWIYDHSTDEIHRIRTEGNDTLGNPRGYARNAEDWVCHEMWSDDGKTIIYHGGYENGPAMVGKYDMESGKYWEIALPDDYNAYGHFL
;
A
#
# COMPACT_ATOMS: atom_id res chain seq x y z
N GLY A 1 -5.17 27.53 -15.40
CA GLY A 1 -4.49 26.72 -16.40
C GLY A 1 -5.38 25.57 -16.85
N ILE A 2 -5.35 25.23 -18.12
CA ILE A 2 -6.06 24.06 -18.65
C ILE A 2 -5.19 22.86 -18.32
N LEU A 3 -5.68 21.98 -17.46
CA LEU A 3 -5.08 20.66 -17.29
C LEU A 3 -5.25 19.91 -18.62
N LYS A 4 -4.14 19.54 -19.24
CA LYS A 4 -4.17 18.59 -20.33
C LYS A 4 -4.60 17.24 -19.75
N SER A 5 -5.63 16.64 -20.30
CA SER A 5 -6.00 15.27 -19.97
C SER A 5 -5.23 14.32 -20.88
N TYR A 6 -4.64 13.30 -20.28
CA TYR A 6 -4.01 12.21 -20.99
C TYR A 6 -4.73 10.93 -20.64
N VAL A 7 -4.89 10.03 -21.59
CA VAL A 7 -5.29 8.66 -21.32
C VAL A 7 -4.01 7.87 -21.12
N TYR A 8 -3.71 7.53 -19.87
CA TYR A 8 -2.48 6.82 -19.55
C TYR A 8 -2.62 5.31 -19.56
N PHE A 9 -3.85 4.80 -19.56
CA PHE A 9 -4.10 3.39 -19.32
C PHE A 9 -5.06 2.83 -20.35
N ASP A 10 -4.60 1.85 -21.07
CA ASP A 10 -5.41 0.87 -21.78
C ASP A 10 -5.18 -0.50 -21.12
N GLY A 11 -5.28 -0.54 -19.81
CA GLY A 11 -5.05 -1.73 -19.00
C GLY A 11 -6.33 -2.26 -18.41
N THR A 12 -6.51 -3.55 -18.45
CA THR A 12 -7.57 -4.20 -17.70
C THR A 12 -7.20 -4.25 -16.23
N PHE A 13 -8.18 -4.10 -15.36
CA PHE A 13 -8.06 -4.19 -13.90
C PHE A 13 -7.34 -5.47 -13.41
N ASN A 14 -7.23 -6.47 -14.28
CA ASN A 14 -6.66 -7.79 -14.00
C ASN A 14 -5.12 -7.84 -13.91
N GLU A 15 -4.43 -6.75 -14.21
CA GLU A 15 -2.97 -6.77 -14.27
C GLU A 15 -2.30 -6.12 -13.04
N GLY A 16 -3.00 -6.09 -11.94
CA GLY A 16 -2.54 -5.54 -10.66
C GLY A 16 -2.96 -4.07 -10.46
N LEU A 17 -3.11 -3.67 -9.22
CA LEU A 17 -3.48 -2.31 -8.82
C LEU A 17 -2.43 -1.27 -9.26
N GLY A 18 -1.21 -1.70 -9.53
CA GLY A 18 -0.08 -0.83 -9.84
C GLY A 18 -0.20 -0.05 -11.15
N LYS A 19 -0.92 -0.57 -12.13
CA LYS A 19 -1.06 0.10 -13.43
C LYS A 19 -1.90 1.37 -13.39
N ALA A 20 -2.72 1.55 -12.38
CA ALA A 20 -3.53 2.75 -12.18
C ALA A 20 -2.90 3.74 -11.18
N SER A 21 -1.70 3.43 -10.69
CA SER A 21 -1.07 4.22 -9.64
C SER A 21 -0.35 5.42 -10.20
N VAL A 22 -0.64 6.58 -9.64
CA VAL A 22 0.09 7.81 -9.90
C VAL A 22 0.56 8.43 -8.60
N SER A 23 1.77 8.98 -8.60
CA SER A 23 2.30 9.78 -7.50
C SER A 23 2.59 11.18 -7.97
N LEU A 24 2.18 12.16 -7.18
CA LEU A 24 2.47 13.56 -7.44
C LEU A 24 3.75 13.97 -6.72
N ASP A 25 4.62 14.63 -7.44
CA ASP A 25 5.75 15.35 -6.87
C ASP A 25 5.54 16.84 -7.12
N CYS A 26 5.09 17.53 -6.07
CA CYS A 26 4.82 18.96 -6.12
C CYS A 26 6.10 19.81 -6.05
N VAL A 27 7.24 19.25 -5.71
CA VAL A 27 8.53 19.95 -5.67
C VAL A 27 9.07 20.15 -7.09
N ASN A 28 9.07 19.06 -7.86
CA ASN A 28 9.59 19.06 -9.22
C ASN A 28 8.50 19.23 -10.28
N ASN A 29 7.22 19.31 -9.89
CA ASN A 29 6.06 19.41 -10.77
C ASN A 29 5.98 18.28 -11.79
N VAL A 30 6.14 17.05 -11.32
CA VAL A 30 6.06 15.84 -12.13
C VAL A 30 5.05 14.85 -11.55
N ILE A 31 4.59 13.94 -12.39
CA ILE A 31 3.75 12.80 -12.02
C ILE A 31 4.53 11.54 -12.33
N PHE A 32 4.68 10.65 -11.36
CA PHE A 32 5.20 9.30 -11.56
C PHE A 32 4.05 8.32 -11.81
N TYR A 33 4.29 7.36 -12.69
CA TYR A 33 3.32 6.31 -13.01
C TYR A 33 4.01 5.08 -13.58
N ILE A 34 3.28 3.97 -13.57
CA ILE A 34 3.73 2.71 -14.18
C ILE A 34 2.96 2.51 -15.47
N GLN A 35 3.67 2.24 -16.55
CA GLN A 35 3.10 1.87 -17.84
C GLN A 35 3.79 0.62 -18.36
N ASP A 36 3.04 -0.45 -18.48
CA ASP A 36 3.57 -1.78 -18.76
C ASP A 36 4.62 -2.17 -17.70
N ASP A 37 5.84 -2.42 -18.08
CA ASP A 37 6.99 -2.65 -17.20
C ASP A 37 7.81 -1.39 -16.89
N LYS A 38 7.36 -0.20 -17.32
CA LYS A 38 8.15 1.03 -17.23
C LYS A 38 7.73 1.87 -16.03
N ILE A 39 8.73 2.27 -15.25
CA ILE A 39 8.59 3.31 -14.23
C ILE A 39 8.83 4.64 -14.90
N CYS A 40 7.81 5.46 -15.03
CA CYS A 40 7.84 6.68 -15.81
C CYS A 40 7.60 7.92 -14.95
N LYS A 41 8.11 9.06 -15.43
CA LYS A 41 7.67 10.38 -14.97
C LYS A 41 7.23 11.24 -16.16
N VAL A 42 6.29 12.13 -15.92
CA VAL A 42 5.82 13.13 -16.90
C VAL A 42 5.81 14.51 -16.24
N ASP A 43 6.33 15.51 -16.94
CA ASP A 43 6.30 16.90 -16.53
C ASP A 43 5.02 17.63 -16.96
N LEU A 44 4.89 18.91 -16.58
CA LEU A 44 3.72 19.73 -16.93
C LEU A 44 3.62 20.06 -18.43
N GLU A 45 4.72 19.96 -19.16
CA GLU A 45 4.78 20.14 -20.62
C GLU A 45 4.36 18.87 -21.35
N GLY A 46 4.30 17.73 -20.64
CA GLY A 46 3.93 16.44 -21.18
C GLY A 46 5.12 15.63 -21.72
N ASN A 47 6.34 15.99 -21.33
CA ASN A 47 7.53 15.21 -21.66
C ASN A 47 7.60 13.97 -20.73
N ILE A 48 7.70 12.81 -21.34
CA ILE A 48 7.77 11.53 -20.63
C ILE A 48 9.21 11.06 -20.58
N THR A 49 9.65 10.65 -19.39
CA THR A 49 10.94 10.02 -19.15
C THR A 49 10.72 8.66 -18.53
N VAL A 50 11.33 7.62 -19.09
CA VAL A 50 11.41 6.31 -18.46
C VAL A 50 12.60 6.34 -17.48
N LEU A 51 12.30 6.15 -16.19
CA LEU A 51 13.30 6.14 -15.14
C LEU A 51 13.96 4.77 -15.00
N ASN A 52 13.15 3.73 -14.98
CA ASN A 52 13.60 2.36 -14.79
C ASN A 52 12.53 1.39 -15.29
N HIS A 53 12.78 0.09 -15.11
CA HIS A 53 11.86 -0.98 -15.45
C HIS A 53 11.51 -1.83 -14.22
N VAL A 54 10.28 -2.33 -14.22
CA VAL A 54 9.86 -3.35 -13.25
C VAL A 54 10.54 -4.66 -13.63
N PRO A 55 11.23 -5.34 -12.71
CA PRO A 55 11.85 -6.63 -12.99
C PRO A 55 10.84 -7.69 -13.41
N ASP A 56 11.24 -8.57 -14.32
CA ASP A 56 10.43 -9.70 -14.74
C ASP A 56 9.93 -10.54 -13.55
N GLY A 57 8.69 -10.98 -13.63
CA GLY A 57 8.07 -11.79 -12.59
C GLY A 57 7.62 -11.02 -11.35
N ARG A 58 7.63 -9.69 -11.40
CA ARG A 58 7.08 -8.83 -10.35
C ARG A 58 5.86 -8.05 -10.85
N MET A 59 4.89 -7.88 -10.00
CA MET A 59 3.78 -6.96 -10.19
C MET A 59 3.95 -5.75 -9.28
N THR A 60 3.40 -4.61 -9.67
CA THR A 60 3.48 -3.35 -8.94
C THR A 60 2.15 -2.98 -8.28
N ALA A 61 2.20 -2.03 -7.35
CA ALA A 61 1.03 -1.44 -6.70
C ALA A 61 1.18 0.09 -6.61
N PHE A 62 0.47 0.74 -5.69
CA PHE A 62 0.45 2.20 -5.60
C PHE A 62 1.81 2.77 -5.20
N THR A 63 2.39 3.56 -6.07
CA THR A 63 3.67 4.25 -5.83
C THR A 63 3.51 5.46 -4.91
N HIS A 64 4.61 5.93 -4.34
CA HIS A 64 4.61 7.16 -3.56
C HIS A 64 5.94 7.92 -3.72
N ALA A 65 5.85 9.21 -4.03
CA ALA A 65 7.00 10.11 -4.06
C ALA A 65 7.28 10.71 -2.67
N SER A 66 8.54 10.86 -2.30
CA SER A 66 8.92 11.53 -1.05
C SER A 66 8.60 13.02 -1.10
N ALA A 67 8.35 13.62 0.06
CA ALA A 67 7.98 15.03 0.17
C ALA A 67 9.07 15.99 -0.33
N ASP A 68 10.33 15.57 -0.35
CA ASP A 68 11.46 16.34 -0.89
C ASP A 68 11.66 16.16 -2.40
N GLY A 69 10.83 15.32 -3.04
CA GLY A 69 10.87 15.03 -4.47
C GLY A 69 12.08 14.22 -4.95
N LYS A 70 12.86 13.62 -4.05
CA LYS A 70 14.10 12.92 -4.43
C LYS A 70 13.96 11.42 -4.57
N ARG A 71 12.93 10.82 -3.98
CA ARG A 71 12.75 9.37 -3.93
C ARG A 71 11.36 8.97 -4.41
N LEU A 72 11.30 7.86 -5.11
CA LEU A 72 10.05 7.20 -5.49
C LEU A 72 10.06 5.77 -4.93
N CYS A 73 9.11 5.45 -4.09
CA CYS A 73 8.87 4.07 -3.67
C CYS A 73 7.88 3.40 -4.63
N VAL A 74 8.30 2.29 -5.20
CA VAL A 74 7.49 1.40 -6.05
C VAL A 74 7.37 0.08 -5.32
N PRO A 75 6.24 -0.22 -4.68
CA PRO A 75 6.05 -1.52 -4.07
C PRO A 75 5.85 -2.56 -5.16
N MET A 76 6.49 -3.70 -4.99
CA MET A 76 6.39 -4.82 -5.91
C MET A 76 6.06 -6.09 -5.13
N THR A 77 5.40 -7.04 -5.79
CA THR A 77 5.10 -8.36 -5.23
C THR A 77 5.47 -9.42 -6.25
N ASP A 78 5.86 -10.59 -5.78
CA ASP A 78 6.13 -11.76 -6.62
C ASP A 78 4.90 -12.08 -7.49
N GLY A 79 5.04 -11.99 -8.80
CA GLY A 79 3.95 -12.12 -9.76
C GLY A 79 3.28 -13.49 -9.76
N ARG A 80 3.94 -14.53 -9.22
CA ARG A 80 3.34 -15.86 -9.07
C ARG A 80 2.06 -15.85 -8.25
N CYS A 81 1.84 -14.82 -7.43
CA CYS A 81 0.58 -14.68 -6.69
C CYS A 81 -0.65 -14.53 -7.61
N LEU A 82 -0.45 -14.17 -8.88
CA LEU A 82 -1.49 -14.10 -9.91
C LEU A 82 -1.51 -15.30 -10.86
N ASP A 83 -0.57 -16.23 -10.76
CA ASP A 83 -0.46 -17.39 -11.64
C ASP A 83 -1.46 -18.49 -11.28
N PHE A 84 -2.76 -18.16 -11.31
CA PHE A 84 -3.82 -19.12 -11.06
C PHE A 84 -5.14 -18.65 -11.68
N ASP A 85 -6.01 -19.59 -11.95
CA ASP A 85 -7.37 -19.28 -12.37
C ASP A 85 -8.15 -18.71 -11.17
N PRO A 86 -8.65 -17.49 -11.25
CA PRO A 86 -9.39 -16.91 -10.15
C PRO A 86 -10.73 -17.62 -9.97
N GLU A 87 -11.12 -17.80 -8.72
CA GLU A 87 -12.50 -18.17 -8.40
C GLU A 87 -13.43 -17.05 -8.88
N THR A 88 -14.68 -17.37 -9.05
CA THR A 88 -15.69 -16.38 -9.42
C THR A 88 -16.82 -16.33 -8.40
N GLU A 89 -17.21 -15.14 -8.01
CA GLU A 89 -18.37 -14.88 -7.18
C GLU A 89 -19.48 -14.15 -7.94
N GLY A 90 -20.69 -14.19 -7.39
CA GLY A 90 -21.85 -13.58 -8.02
C GLY A 90 -22.54 -14.51 -9.02
N SER A 91 -23.60 -14.03 -9.64
CA SER A 91 -24.40 -14.75 -10.61
C SER A 91 -24.79 -13.89 -11.81
N GLY A 92 -24.95 -14.53 -12.97
CA GLY A 92 -25.37 -13.81 -14.17
C GLY A 92 -24.37 -12.75 -14.62
N LEU A 93 -24.85 -11.52 -14.79
CA LEU A 93 -24.02 -10.39 -15.24
C LEU A 93 -23.10 -9.82 -14.16
N ASP A 94 -23.34 -10.17 -12.90
CA ASP A 94 -22.55 -9.72 -11.75
C ASP A 94 -21.38 -10.67 -11.42
N LYS A 95 -21.16 -11.68 -12.26
CA LYS A 95 -20.07 -12.64 -12.07
C LYS A 95 -18.72 -11.95 -12.28
N ARG A 96 -17.88 -11.99 -11.25
CA ARG A 96 -16.54 -11.37 -11.26
C ARG A 96 -15.48 -12.33 -10.70
N PRO A 97 -14.24 -12.22 -11.15
CA PRO A 97 -13.13 -12.99 -10.59
C PRO A 97 -12.82 -12.53 -9.15
N VAL A 98 -12.48 -13.47 -8.30
CA VAL A 98 -11.96 -13.24 -6.94
C VAL A 98 -10.56 -13.78 -6.85
N TYR A 99 -9.60 -12.90 -6.57
CA TYR A 99 -8.19 -13.27 -6.44
C TYR A 99 -7.84 -13.40 -4.96
N ASN A 100 -7.39 -14.58 -4.55
CA ASN A 100 -6.91 -14.82 -3.20
C ASN A 100 -5.40 -14.58 -3.11
N ILE A 101 -4.98 -13.36 -3.45
CA ILE A 101 -3.54 -12.99 -3.50
C ILE A 101 -2.90 -13.10 -2.11
N ASP A 102 -3.54 -12.57 -1.09
CA ASP A 102 -3.07 -12.60 0.29
C ASP A 102 -2.94 -14.04 0.82
N GLY A 103 -3.90 -14.90 0.53
CA GLY A 103 -3.82 -16.32 0.86
C GLY A 103 -2.62 -17.00 0.20
N ARG A 104 -2.45 -16.83 -1.09
CA ARG A 104 -1.31 -17.40 -1.83
C ARG A 104 0.04 -16.90 -1.34
N VAL A 105 0.14 -15.61 -1.09
CA VAL A 105 1.36 -15.01 -0.56
C VAL A 105 1.76 -15.66 0.76
N GLN A 106 0.78 -15.97 1.62
CA GLN A 106 1.03 -16.66 2.89
C GLN A 106 1.39 -18.15 2.70
N GLU A 107 0.64 -18.86 1.89
CA GLU A 107 0.80 -20.31 1.69
C GLU A 107 2.06 -20.66 0.91
N GLU A 108 2.37 -19.91 -0.13
CA GLU A 108 3.51 -20.16 -1.01
C GLU A 108 4.78 -19.40 -0.61
N ASN A 109 4.73 -18.65 0.50
CA ASN A 109 5.84 -17.83 1.00
C ASN A 109 6.36 -16.82 -0.04
N LEU A 110 5.45 -16.17 -0.75
CA LEU A 110 5.82 -15.16 -1.72
C LEU A 110 6.17 -13.84 -1.03
N ASN A 111 7.03 -13.06 -1.66
CA ASN A 111 7.55 -11.83 -1.09
C ASN A 111 6.97 -10.60 -1.77
N SER A 112 6.93 -9.51 -1.02
CA SER A 112 6.88 -8.16 -1.57
C SER A 112 8.19 -7.43 -1.35
N TYR A 113 8.35 -6.33 -2.07
CA TYR A 113 9.59 -5.55 -2.10
C TYR A 113 9.24 -4.06 -2.04
N LEU A 114 9.90 -3.33 -1.15
CA LEU A 114 9.92 -1.88 -1.16
C LEU A 114 11.12 -1.45 -2.01
N CYS A 115 10.86 -1.07 -3.25
CA CYS A 115 11.92 -0.64 -4.18
C CYS A 115 11.93 0.88 -4.22
N VAL A 116 13.02 1.49 -3.81
CA VAL A 116 13.15 2.95 -3.78
C VAL A 116 14.16 3.41 -4.83
N TYR A 117 13.69 4.31 -5.67
CA TYR A 117 14.44 4.87 -6.80
C TYR A 117 14.73 6.34 -6.59
N ASP A 118 15.87 6.78 -7.10
CA ASP A 118 16.18 8.19 -7.27
C ASP A 118 15.30 8.78 -8.38
N THR A 119 14.64 9.90 -8.13
CA THR A 119 13.69 10.51 -9.06
C THR A 119 14.32 11.25 -10.23
N GLU A 120 15.59 11.60 -10.14
CA GLU A 120 16.33 12.27 -11.20
C GLU A 120 16.99 11.26 -12.13
N THR A 121 17.74 10.32 -11.57
CA THR A 121 18.56 9.35 -12.32
C THR A 121 17.84 8.07 -12.65
N GLY A 122 16.78 7.70 -11.89
CA GLY A 122 16.11 6.42 -11.97
C GLY A 122 16.90 5.25 -11.35
N GLU A 123 18.01 5.53 -10.66
CA GLU A 123 18.81 4.50 -10.01
C GLU A 123 18.04 3.88 -8.84
N LEU A 124 18.10 2.55 -8.70
CA LEU A 124 17.59 1.85 -7.53
C LEU A 124 18.51 2.15 -6.34
N LEU A 125 18.00 2.93 -5.37
CA LEU A 125 18.75 3.31 -4.17
C LEU A 125 18.83 2.16 -3.19
N PHE A 126 17.72 1.48 -2.97
CA PHE A 126 17.65 0.26 -2.16
C PHE A 126 16.40 -0.56 -2.44
N GLU A 127 16.45 -1.80 -2.02
CA GLU A 127 15.32 -2.72 -2.03
C GLU A 127 15.22 -3.42 -0.67
N LYS A 128 14.04 -3.39 -0.05
CA LYS A 128 13.73 -4.16 1.16
C LYS A 128 12.76 -5.28 0.84
N THR A 129 13.18 -6.51 1.06
CA THR A 129 12.30 -7.66 0.96
C THR A 129 11.42 -7.78 2.20
N VAL A 130 10.12 -7.91 1.99
CA VAL A 130 9.12 -8.17 3.02
C VAL A 130 8.50 -9.54 2.75
N PRO A 131 8.82 -10.55 3.56
CA PRO A 131 8.37 -11.91 3.33
C PRO A 131 6.88 -12.07 3.63
N LYS A 132 6.22 -12.94 2.89
CA LYS A 132 4.80 -13.28 3.08
C LYS A 132 3.90 -12.05 3.12
N CYS A 133 4.11 -11.12 2.24
CA CYS A 133 3.40 -9.87 2.21
C CYS A 133 2.90 -9.56 0.80
N TRP A 134 1.69 -9.06 0.72
CA TRP A 134 1.17 -8.36 -0.45
C TRP A 134 1.05 -6.88 -0.10
N ILE A 135 1.99 -6.09 -0.60
CA ILE A 135 2.00 -4.63 -0.39
C ILE A 135 1.25 -3.98 -1.54
N THR A 136 0.24 -3.18 -1.22
CA THR A 136 -0.49 -2.37 -2.20
C THR A 136 -0.30 -0.88 -2.00
N HIS A 137 -0.08 -0.44 -0.78
CA HIS A 137 0.07 0.97 -0.43
C HIS A 137 1.39 1.20 0.28
N VAL A 138 2.07 2.27 -0.12
CA VAL A 138 3.28 2.77 0.54
C VAL A 138 3.19 4.28 0.67
N GLN A 139 3.76 4.81 1.75
CA GLN A 139 3.87 6.25 1.95
C GLN A 139 5.19 6.57 2.66
N PHE A 140 5.99 7.43 2.09
CA PHE A 140 7.10 8.03 2.83
C PHE A 140 6.56 8.89 3.98
N ASN A 141 7.24 8.86 5.11
CA ASN A 141 7.00 9.85 6.15
C ASN A 141 7.38 11.24 5.62
N PRO A 142 6.49 12.23 5.69
CA PRO A 142 6.72 13.55 5.09
C PRO A 142 7.89 14.32 5.72
N ALA A 143 8.24 14.05 6.96
CA ALA A 143 9.35 14.68 7.66
C ALA A 143 10.67 13.90 7.57
N ASN A 144 10.62 12.61 7.31
CA ASN A 144 11.80 11.74 7.23
C ASN A 144 11.66 10.67 6.14
N PRO A 145 12.26 10.85 4.95
CA PRO A 145 12.14 9.90 3.85
C PRO A 145 12.88 8.56 4.06
N GLU A 146 13.57 8.38 5.18
CA GLU A 146 14.10 7.06 5.56
C GLU A 146 13.00 6.15 6.11
N ILE A 147 11.84 6.71 6.49
CA ILE A 147 10.73 5.97 7.06
C ILE A 147 9.64 5.78 6.01
N ILE A 148 9.25 4.53 5.79
CA ILE A 148 8.19 4.16 4.85
C ILE A 148 7.11 3.41 5.61
N MET A 149 5.88 3.92 5.57
CA MET A 149 4.70 3.17 5.96
C MET A 149 4.26 2.29 4.80
N TYR A 150 3.91 1.04 5.08
CA TYR A 150 3.36 0.11 4.09
C TYR A 150 2.28 -0.76 4.71
N ASN A 151 1.49 -1.39 3.87
CA ASN A 151 0.43 -2.26 4.32
C ASN A 151 0.69 -3.74 4.01
N HIS A 152 0.10 -4.63 4.82
CA HIS A 152 -0.27 -5.96 4.40
C HIS A 152 -1.71 -5.92 3.91
N GLU A 153 -1.94 -6.11 2.61
CA GLU A 153 -3.27 -6.03 2.05
C GLU A 153 -4.11 -7.24 2.46
N TRP A 154 -5.27 -6.99 3.03
CA TRP A 154 -6.28 -7.95 3.50
C TRP A 154 -5.87 -9.05 4.49
N PRO A 155 -4.58 -9.37 4.78
CA PRO A 155 -4.25 -10.50 5.63
C PRO A 155 -4.68 -10.32 7.09
N SER A 156 -4.92 -9.11 7.55
CA SER A 156 -5.53 -8.89 8.87
C SER A 156 -6.92 -9.49 8.96
N PHE A 157 -7.66 -9.46 7.88
CA PHE A 157 -9.00 -10.01 7.82
C PHE A 157 -9.00 -11.54 7.63
N SER A 158 -8.10 -12.07 6.82
CA SER A 158 -8.06 -13.48 6.47
C SER A 158 -7.03 -14.28 7.26
N CYS A 159 -5.93 -13.66 7.67
CA CYS A 159 -4.77 -14.34 8.26
C CYS A 159 -4.38 -13.83 9.65
N GLY A 160 -5.06 -12.84 10.20
CA GLY A 160 -4.73 -12.29 11.52
C GLY A 160 -3.46 -11.45 11.58
N ILE A 161 -3.00 -10.95 10.44
CA ILE A 161 -1.83 -10.09 10.36
C ILE A 161 -2.29 -8.63 10.37
N ARG A 162 -1.70 -7.80 11.21
CA ARG A 162 -2.00 -6.37 11.23
C ARG A 162 -1.66 -5.73 9.90
N ARG A 163 -2.49 -4.76 9.49
CA ARG A 163 -2.36 -4.13 8.17
C ARG A 163 -1.19 -3.16 8.08
N ILE A 164 -0.98 -2.29 9.07
CA ILE A 164 -0.11 -1.13 8.96
C ILE A 164 1.25 -1.41 9.59
N TRP A 165 2.30 -1.22 8.80
CA TRP A 165 3.69 -1.46 9.16
C TRP A 165 4.56 -0.29 8.76
N ILE A 166 5.69 -0.16 9.42
CA ILE A 166 6.70 0.88 9.19
C ILE A 166 8.04 0.20 8.96
N TYR A 167 8.71 0.59 7.90
CA TYR A 167 10.10 0.26 7.65
C TYR A 167 10.95 1.51 7.84
N ASP A 168 11.97 1.42 8.68
CA ASP A 168 13.01 2.43 8.85
C ASP A 168 14.28 1.96 8.15
N HIS A 169 14.61 2.59 7.02
CA HIS A 169 15.79 2.25 6.24
C HIS A 169 17.10 2.55 6.98
N SER A 170 17.12 3.57 7.84
CA SER A 170 18.33 3.97 8.56
C SER A 170 18.79 2.91 9.58
N THR A 171 17.86 2.12 10.10
CA THR A 171 18.13 1.04 11.09
C THR A 171 17.92 -0.35 10.50
N ASP A 172 17.35 -0.44 9.30
CA ASP A 172 16.88 -1.67 8.64
C ASP A 172 15.79 -2.41 9.44
N GLU A 173 15.06 -1.71 10.29
CA GLU A 173 14.03 -2.30 11.16
C GLU A 173 12.64 -2.19 10.57
N ILE A 174 11.84 -3.21 10.84
CA ILE A 174 10.41 -3.25 10.52
C ILE A 174 9.62 -3.24 11.82
N HIS A 175 8.69 -2.30 11.92
CA HIS A 175 7.80 -2.17 13.07
C HIS A 175 6.35 -2.26 12.59
N ARG A 176 5.51 -2.96 13.35
CA ARG A 176 4.07 -2.87 13.18
C ARG A 176 3.51 -1.84 14.15
N ILE A 177 2.51 -1.12 13.73
CA ILE A 177 1.76 -0.29 14.66
C ILE A 177 0.71 -1.14 15.38
N ARG A 178 0.24 -0.68 16.53
CA ARG A 178 -0.80 -1.37 17.32
C ARG A 178 -0.36 -2.76 17.76
N THR A 179 0.71 -2.81 18.52
CA THR A 179 1.29 -4.07 19.05
C THR A 179 0.50 -4.72 20.18
N GLU A 180 -0.47 -4.01 20.74
CA GLU A 180 -1.30 -4.47 21.85
C GLU A 180 -2.53 -5.23 21.36
N GLY A 181 -3.01 -6.16 22.15
CA GLY A 181 -4.21 -6.94 21.82
C GLY A 181 -3.92 -8.30 21.18
N ASN A 182 -4.94 -8.87 20.57
CA ASN A 182 -4.91 -10.21 19.97
C ASN A 182 -4.15 -10.24 18.64
N ASP A 183 -2.87 -9.96 18.71
CA ASP A 183 -2.04 -10.04 17.54
C ASP A 183 -1.64 -11.47 17.25
N THR A 184 -2.15 -11.98 16.17
CA THR A 184 -1.93 -13.36 15.73
C THR A 184 -0.92 -13.45 14.58
N LEU A 185 -0.03 -12.47 14.46
CA LEU A 185 0.99 -12.47 13.43
C LEU A 185 1.73 -13.80 13.37
N GLY A 186 1.77 -14.38 12.20
CA GLY A 186 2.35 -15.71 11.98
C GLY A 186 1.41 -16.88 12.27
N ASN A 187 0.18 -16.60 12.69
CA ASN A 187 -0.86 -17.61 12.78
C ASN A 187 -2.01 -17.31 11.82
N PRO A 188 -1.95 -17.78 10.59
CA PRO A 188 -2.97 -17.49 9.58
C PRO A 188 -4.37 -18.00 9.88
N ARG A 189 -4.57 -18.65 10.99
CA ARG A 189 -5.88 -19.17 11.39
C ARG A 189 -6.42 -18.59 12.63
N GLY A 190 -5.73 -17.65 13.14
CA GLY A 190 -6.14 -17.22 14.36
C GLY A 190 -7.00 -16.21 14.49
N TYR A 191 -8.03 -15.96 14.19
CA TYR A 191 -8.38 -15.11 14.16
C TYR A 191 -8.95 -14.14 13.86
N ALA A 192 -8.52 -13.96 12.95
CA ALA A 192 -8.70 -12.75 12.36
C ALA A 192 -10.07 -12.25 12.34
N ARG A 193 -11.01 -13.09 12.28
CA ARG A 193 -12.38 -12.68 12.39
C ARG A 193 -12.83 -12.27 13.76
N ASN A 194 -11.98 -12.51 14.73
CA ASN A 194 -12.07 -11.97 16.06
C ASN A 194 -10.98 -10.93 16.28
N ALA A 195 -10.18 -10.65 15.29
CA ALA A 195 -9.39 -9.47 15.32
C ALA A 195 -10.36 -8.32 15.34
N GLU A 196 -10.39 -7.72 16.45
CA GLU A 196 -11.28 -6.67 16.83
C GLU A 196 -11.19 -5.50 15.87
N ASP A 197 -10.41 -5.64 14.79
CA ASP A 197 -10.18 -4.58 13.87
C ASP A 197 -9.77 -5.01 12.47
N TRP A 198 -10.41 -4.46 11.52
CA TRP A 198 -9.82 -4.19 10.23
C TRP A 198 -9.58 -2.69 10.12
N VAL A 199 -8.44 -2.29 9.59
CA VAL A 199 -8.09 -0.89 9.39
C VAL A 199 -7.67 -0.67 7.95
N CYS A 200 -7.90 0.54 7.44
CA CYS A 200 -7.51 0.96 6.11
C CYS A 200 -7.39 2.49 6.01
N HIS A 201 -7.03 2.96 4.82
CA HIS A 201 -6.88 4.36 4.49
C HIS A 201 -5.95 5.09 5.48
N GLU A 202 -4.87 4.40 5.78
CA GLU A 202 -3.79 4.92 6.60
C GLU A 202 -3.09 6.09 5.91
N MET A 203 -2.80 7.13 6.68
CA MET A 203 -2.07 8.30 6.20
C MET A 203 -1.23 8.95 7.30
N TRP A 204 -0.16 9.58 6.90
CA TRP A 204 0.64 10.41 7.80
C TRP A 204 -0.05 11.75 8.09
N SER A 205 0.15 12.26 9.30
CA SER A 205 0.02 13.71 9.54
C SER A 205 1.13 14.47 8.80
N ASP A 206 0.89 15.73 8.46
CA ASP A 206 1.84 16.55 7.70
C ASP A 206 3.22 16.66 8.36
N ASP A 207 3.27 16.60 9.70
CA ASP A 207 4.52 16.64 10.46
C ASP A 207 5.21 15.27 10.62
N GLY A 208 4.62 14.21 10.07
CA GLY A 208 5.15 12.85 10.12
C GLY A 208 5.15 12.18 11.49
N LYS A 209 4.52 12.78 12.50
CA LYS A 209 4.53 12.26 13.88
C LYS A 209 3.38 11.32 14.18
N THR A 210 2.34 11.35 13.39
CA THR A 210 1.14 10.57 13.65
C THR A 210 0.69 9.85 12.39
N ILE A 211 0.24 8.60 12.54
CA ILE A 211 -0.50 7.88 11.52
C ILE A 211 -1.97 7.92 11.90
N ILE A 212 -2.82 8.33 10.96
CA ILE A 212 -4.27 8.34 11.09
C ILE A 212 -4.83 7.22 10.22
N TYR A 213 -5.82 6.52 10.72
CA TYR A 213 -6.48 5.43 10.00
C TYR A 213 -7.95 5.32 10.41
N HIS A 214 -8.72 4.61 9.65
CA HIS A 214 -10.06 4.20 10.06
C HIS A 214 -10.24 2.70 9.89
N GLY A 215 -11.33 2.21 10.43
CA GLY A 215 -11.64 0.79 10.36
C GLY A 215 -12.95 0.45 11.07
N GLY A 216 -13.05 -0.75 11.52
CA GLY A 216 -14.17 -1.23 12.30
C GLY A 216 -13.82 -2.45 13.13
N TYR A 217 -14.63 -2.67 14.14
CA TYR A 217 -14.59 -3.90 14.93
C TYR A 217 -15.53 -4.94 14.32
N GLU A 218 -15.16 -6.19 14.36
CA GLU A 218 -16.09 -7.24 13.94
C GLU A 218 -17.37 -7.20 14.80
N ASN A 219 -18.50 -7.02 14.16
CA ASN A 219 -19.81 -6.83 14.83
C ASN A 219 -19.89 -5.62 15.76
N GLY A 220 -19.00 -4.67 15.58
CA GLY A 220 -18.95 -3.44 16.38
C GLY A 220 -19.04 -2.18 15.50
N PRO A 221 -18.93 -1.02 16.12
CA PRO A 221 -18.98 0.25 15.41
C PRO A 221 -17.76 0.41 14.51
N ALA A 222 -17.89 1.27 13.52
CA ALA A 222 -16.77 1.84 12.83
C ALA A 222 -15.90 2.68 13.79
N MET A 223 -14.64 2.86 13.45
CA MET A 223 -13.70 3.62 14.27
C MET A 223 -12.80 4.53 13.44
N VAL A 224 -12.30 5.57 14.09
CA VAL A 224 -11.15 6.35 13.65
C VAL A 224 -10.04 6.18 14.66
N GLY A 225 -8.84 5.96 14.18
CA GLY A 225 -7.68 5.76 15.03
C GLY A 225 -6.52 6.67 14.67
N LYS A 226 -5.65 6.86 15.62
CA LYS A 226 -4.34 7.46 15.42
C LYS A 226 -3.27 6.68 16.18
N TYR A 227 -2.08 6.64 15.59
CA TYR A 227 -0.87 6.10 16.22
C TYR A 227 0.18 7.18 16.30
N ASP A 228 0.77 7.36 17.48
CA ASP A 228 1.81 8.35 17.75
C ASP A 228 3.19 7.70 17.67
N MET A 229 4.04 8.22 16.79
CA MET A 229 5.34 7.65 16.49
C MET A 229 6.34 7.74 17.65
N GLU A 230 6.25 8.78 18.46
CA GLU A 230 7.20 9.00 19.55
C GLU A 230 6.90 8.09 20.72
N SER A 231 5.64 8.01 21.13
CA SER A 231 5.22 7.21 22.27
C SER A 231 4.95 5.74 21.96
N GLY A 232 4.75 5.41 20.68
CA GLY A 232 4.31 4.08 20.25
C GLY A 232 2.88 3.72 20.67
N LYS A 233 2.08 4.73 21.06
CA LYS A 233 0.72 4.52 21.53
C LYS A 233 -0.29 4.83 20.44
N TYR A 234 -1.44 4.17 20.53
CA TYR A 234 -2.57 4.46 19.68
C TYR A 234 -3.84 4.76 20.49
N TRP A 235 -4.74 5.49 19.85
CA TRP A 235 -6.06 5.82 20.36
C TRP A 235 -7.09 5.60 19.28
N GLU A 236 -8.21 5.07 19.66
CA GLU A 236 -9.33 4.80 18.76
C GLU A 236 -10.62 5.34 19.34
N ILE A 237 -11.44 5.91 18.48
CA ILE A 237 -12.75 6.45 18.82
C ILE A 237 -13.77 5.68 17.99
N ALA A 238 -14.68 5.00 18.68
CA ALA A 238 -15.83 4.40 18.06
C ALA A 238 -16.77 5.48 17.49
N LEU A 239 -17.21 5.30 16.27
CA LEU A 239 -18.18 6.17 15.63
C LEU A 239 -19.61 5.75 16.01
N PRO A 240 -20.59 6.67 15.95
CA PRO A 240 -22.01 6.32 16.16
C PRO A 240 -22.46 5.20 15.19
N ASP A 241 -23.42 4.39 15.63
CA ASP A 241 -23.89 3.19 14.89
C ASP A 241 -24.47 3.50 13.51
N ASP A 242 -24.91 4.70 13.27
CA ASP A 242 -25.42 5.17 11.98
C ASP A 242 -24.31 5.66 11.03
N TYR A 243 -23.04 5.64 11.47
CA TYR A 243 -21.90 6.03 10.68
C TYR A 243 -21.35 4.85 9.90
N ASN A 244 -21.49 4.90 8.59
CA ASN A 244 -20.92 3.89 7.73
C ASN A 244 -19.48 4.30 7.33
N ALA A 245 -18.49 3.57 7.84
CA ALA A 245 -17.07 3.92 7.72
C ALA A 245 -16.44 3.61 6.35
N TYR A 246 -17.23 3.35 5.34
CA TYR A 246 -16.72 3.19 4.00
C TYR A 246 -16.51 4.55 3.34
N GLY A 247 -15.41 5.19 3.66
CA GLY A 247 -15.05 6.47 3.08
C GLY A 247 -13.58 6.79 3.29
N HIS A 248 -13.07 7.70 2.48
CA HIS A 248 -11.76 8.30 2.70
C HIS A 248 -11.92 9.53 3.60
N PHE A 249 -10.97 9.73 4.51
CA PHE A 249 -10.86 11.03 5.19
C PHE A 249 -10.25 12.04 4.22
N LEU A 250 -10.84 13.20 4.20
CA LEU A 250 -10.29 14.36 3.50
C LEU A 250 -9.72 15.32 4.52
#